data_42c61d8439b00364a380f7e57a8fc795
#
_entry.id   42c61d8439b00364a380f7e57a8fc795
#
_cell.length_a   1.000
_cell.length_b   1.000
_cell.length_c   1.000
_cell.angle_alpha   90.00
_cell.angle_beta   90.00
_cell.angle_gamma   90.00
#
_symmetry.space_group_name_H-M   'P 1'
#
loop_
_entity.id
_entity.type
_entity.pdbx_description
1 polymer ?
#
loop_
_entity_poly.entity_id
_entity_poly.type
_entity_poly.pdbx_seq_one_letter_code
_entity_poly.pdbx_strand_id
1 'polypeptide(L)'
;LSSLSTYAQDETLEAAVEAPIEEVAAPTFAISGSVDSYYRSNEYSPYTAFANLNGFAIGMANVVMSYEGEKSGFVADLVYGPRGNDAVFGSTVGSSPLVNQLYVYYNLNDSFTLTLGNFNTFLGYEVISPVANFNYSTSYMFSYGPFSHTGVKADIAITEDVSLMLAVMNETDATEFQDNTDADNVFGAQLGLFGQYINFISGGFANQTQIDFTGGFNISDNFFFGVNATSFTSDDGDFSGVAVYPQYTFSDSFALGVRFESFTDDSFGALGTYVNGGAVGIGSGSSKEDNTSFTLTGSYTSGNFIFKPEFRMDKASSKFLFDGSDTDSLSSFIIAAIYSF
;
A
#
# COMPACT_ATOMS: atom_id res chain seq x y z
N LEU A 1 10.10 28.87 54.94
CA LEU A 1 9.63 29.20 56.29
C LEU A 1 8.38 28.37 56.54
N SER A 2 8.52 27.22 57.08
CA SER A 2 8.34 26.67 58.42
C SER A 2 7.05 27.13 59.11
N SER A 3 6.17 26.20 59.42
CA SER A 3 5.78 25.93 60.82
C SER A 3 4.93 24.66 60.92
N LEU A 4 5.34 23.89 61.90
CA LEU A 4 4.83 22.63 62.41
C LEU A 4 3.54 22.76 63.25
N SER A 5 2.89 21.60 63.33
CA SER A 5 2.14 21.01 64.48
C SER A 5 0.64 21.37 64.53
N THR A 6 -0.26 20.42 64.78
CA THR A 6 -0.34 19.49 65.91
C THR A 6 -1.31 18.34 65.63
N TYR A 7 -1.06 17.19 66.30
CA TYR A 7 -1.89 15.99 66.35
C TYR A 7 -3.29 16.22 66.95
N ALA A 8 -4.30 15.58 66.33
CA ALA A 8 -5.43 15.01 67.08
C ALA A 8 -5.89 13.76 66.30
N GLN A 9 -5.81 12.60 66.94
CA GLN A 9 -6.45 11.36 66.56
C GLN A 9 -7.96 11.56 66.60
N ASP A 10 -8.61 11.16 65.50
CA ASP A 10 -9.99 10.68 65.56
C ASP A 10 -10.17 9.53 64.54
N GLU A 11 -10.60 8.42 65.07
CA GLU A 11 -10.93 7.21 64.30
C GLU A 11 -12.18 7.49 63.45
N THR A 12 -12.01 7.50 62.12
CA THR A 12 -13.15 7.32 61.24
C THR A 12 -12.74 6.55 59.99
N LEU A 13 -13.26 5.32 59.90
CA LEU A 13 -13.62 4.56 58.71
C LEU A 13 -12.73 4.74 57.47
N GLU A 14 -11.92 3.75 57.17
CA GLU A 14 -11.34 3.52 55.83
C GLU A 14 -12.46 3.62 54.81
N ALA A 15 -12.58 4.72 54.11
CA ALA A 15 -13.22 4.78 52.81
C ALA A 15 -12.33 3.99 51.86
N ALA A 16 -12.82 2.85 51.37
CA ALA A 16 -12.24 2.15 50.27
C ALA A 16 -11.98 3.19 49.17
N VAL A 17 -10.70 3.42 48.85
CA VAL A 17 -10.32 4.20 47.67
C VAL A 17 -10.80 3.33 46.50
N GLU A 18 -11.94 3.67 45.91
CA GLU A 18 -12.35 3.16 44.62
C GLU A 18 -11.20 3.45 43.67
N ALA A 19 -10.61 2.39 43.14
CA ALA A 19 -9.66 2.51 42.05
C ALA A 19 -10.32 3.36 40.94
N PRO A 20 -9.60 4.28 40.30
CA PRO A 20 -10.17 5.05 39.22
C PRO A 20 -10.77 4.06 38.21
N ILE A 21 -12.05 4.18 37.93
CA ILE A 21 -12.71 3.44 36.87
C ILE A 21 -12.01 3.91 35.61
N GLU A 22 -11.21 3.06 35.00
CA GLU A 22 -10.67 3.31 33.66
C GLU A 22 -11.87 3.56 32.76
N GLU A 23 -12.00 4.78 32.26
CA GLU A 23 -13.08 5.16 31.35
C GLU A 23 -12.84 4.40 30.04
N VAL A 24 -13.52 3.29 29.88
CA VAL A 24 -13.47 2.49 28.64
C VAL A 24 -13.94 3.37 27.51
N ALA A 25 -13.09 3.63 26.54
CA ALA A 25 -13.41 4.43 25.38
C ALA A 25 -14.69 3.89 24.71
N ALA A 26 -15.64 4.79 24.45
CA ALA A 26 -16.89 4.40 23.80
C ALA A 26 -16.58 3.83 22.40
N PRO A 27 -17.28 2.75 21.99
CA PRO A 27 -17.06 2.17 20.68
C PRO A 27 -17.34 3.20 19.58
N THR A 28 -16.45 3.24 18.57
CA THR A 28 -16.50 4.21 17.48
C THR A 28 -16.81 3.52 16.16
N PHE A 29 -17.84 4.01 15.47
CA PHE A 29 -18.11 3.65 14.08
C PHE A 29 -17.74 4.83 13.19
N ALA A 30 -16.93 4.60 12.15
CA ALA A 30 -16.49 5.60 11.21
C ALA A 30 -16.77 5.19 9.76
N ILE A 31 -17.06 6.17 8.93
CA ILE A 31 -17.11 6.05 7.48
C ILE A 31 -16.16 7.09 6.92
N SER A 32 -15.28 6.66 6.03
CA SER A 32 -14.35 7.53 5.30
C SER A 32 -14.19 7.02 3.88
N GLY A 33 -13.47 7.75 3.05
CA GLY A 33 -13.24 7.31 1.69
C GLY A 33 -12.64 8.40 0.81
N SER A 34 -12.56 8.09 -0.47
CA SER A 34 -12.12 9.05 -1.48
C SER A 34 -12.75 8.80 -2.84
N VAL A 35 -12.71 9.81 -3.69
CA VAL A 35 -13.05 9.72 -5.10
C VAL A 35 -11.97 10.44 -5.89
N ASP A 36 -11.59 9.90 -7.05
CA ASP A 36 -10.61 10.54 -7.90
C ASP A 36 -10.96 10.42 -9.40
N SER A 37 -10.47 11.38 -10.15
CA SER A 37 -10.53 11.43 -11.59
C SER A 37 -9.27 12.07 -12.12
N TYR A 38 -8.88 11.72 -13.35
CA TYR A 38 -7.65 12.23 -13.93
C TYR A 38 -7.76 12.48 -15.45
N TYR A 39 -6.78 13.17 -15.97
CA TYR A 39 -6.46 13.27 -17.38
C TYR A 39 -5.05 12.74 -17.61
N ARG A 40 -4.84 11.96 -18.67
CA ARG A 40 -3.54 11.50 -19.14
C ARG A 40 -3.33 11.82 -20.61
N SER A 41 -2.14 12.34 -20.96
CA SER A 41 -1.86 12.89 -22.28
C SER A 41 -1.55 11.87 -23.38
N ASN A 42 -1.18 10.63 -23.03
CA ASN A 42 -0.76 9.61 -23.99
C ASN A 42 -1.91 8.69 -24.40
N GLU A 43 -1.92 8.31 -25.68
CA GLU A 43 -2.80 7.26 -26.21
C GLU A 43 -2.44 5.88 -25.61
N TYR A 44 -1.18 5.68 -25.26
CA TYR A 44 -0.70 4.48 -24.59
C TYR A 44 -0.07 4.83 -23.26
N SER A 45 -0.37 4.07 -22.24
CA SER A 45 0.27 4.17 -20.95
C SER A 45 0.94 2.86 -20.56
N PRO A 46 2.08 2.92 -19.86
CA PRO A 46 2.84 1.70 -19.51
C PRO A 46 2.19 0.91 -18.39
N TYR A 47 0.95 0.72 -18.36
CA TYR A 47 0.14 -0.08 -17.43
C TYR A 47 0.86 -0.45 -16.12
N THR A 48 0.90 0.49 -15.22
CA THR A 48 1.47 0.30 -13.90
C THR A 48 0.35 0.29 -12.86
N ALA A 49 -0.58 -0.62 -13.02
CA ALA A 49 -1.80 -0.85 -12.26
C ALA A 49 -2.78 0.33 -12.27
N PHE A 50 -2.35 1.59 -12.19
CA PHE A 50 -3.26 2.73 -12.02
C PHE A 50 -2.92 3.88 -12.96
N ALA A 51 -3.92 4.73 -13.24
CA ALA A 51 -3.86 5.83 -14.20
C ALA A 51 -3.52 5.38 -15.64
N ASN A 52 -4.05 4.25 -16.05
CA ASN A 52 -3.69 3.58 -17.29
C ASN A 52 -4.48 4.08 -18.50
N LEU A 53 -5.64 4.70 -18.31
CA LEU A 53 -6.48 5.18 -19.40
C LEU A 53 -6.02 6.57 -19.87
N ASN A 54 -5.97 6.78 -21.18
CA ASN A 54 -5.66 8.07 -21.76
C ASN A 54 -6.89 8.99 -21.84
N GLY A 55 -6.65 10.28 -22.01
CA GLY A 55 -7.71 11.30 -21.98
C GLY A 55 -8.28 11.49 -20.58
N PHE A 56 -9.54 11.89 -20.49
CA PHE A 56 -10.25 12.03 -19.23
C PHE A 56 -10.78 10.68 -18.76
N ALA A 57 -10.46 10.31 -17.53
CA ALA A 57 -10.88 9.06 -16.94
C ALA A 57 -11.26 9.22 -15.47
N ILE A 58 -12.16 8.36 -15.02
CA ILE A 58 -12.38 8.13 -13.58
C ILE A 58 -11.27 7.23 -13.05
N GLY A 59 -10.84 7.45 -11.81
CA GLY A 59 -9.92 6.59 -11.12
C GLY A 59 -10.68 5.58 -10.28
N MET A 60 -10.88 5.90 -9.00
CA MET A 60 -11.52 5.03 -8.02
C MET A 60 -12.47 5.85 -7.13
N ALA A 61 -13.53 5.21 -6.67
CA ALA A 61 -14.21 5.58 -5.45
C ALA A 61 -14.02 4.46 -4.43
N ASN A 62 -13.61 4.80 -3.20
CA ASN A 62 -13.61 3.84 -2.12
C ASN A 62 -14.44 4.34 -0.94
N VAL A 63 -15.06 3.40 -0.22
CA VAL A 63 -15.80 3.64 1.00
C VAL A 63 -15.28 2.68 2.06
N VAL A 64 -14.68 3.25 3.09
CA VAL A 64 -14.14 2.51 4.23
C VAL A 64 -15.09 2.65 5.40
N MET A 65 -15.60 1.53 5.87
CA MET A 65 -16.38 1.42 7.11
C MET A 65 -15.50 0.75 8.15
N SER A 66 -15.38 1.34 9.33
CA SER A 66 -14.65 0.76 10.44
C SER A 66 -15.46 0.83 11.73
N TYR A 67 -15.28 -0.16 12.56
CA TYR A 67 -15.80 -0.19 13.92
C TYR A 67 -14.67 -0.57 14.86
N GLU A 68 -14.48 0.24 15.87
CA GLU A 68 -13.51 0.04 16.95
C GLU A 68 -14.27 -0.10 18.26
N GLY A 69 -14.24 -1.28 18.85
CA GLY A 69 -14.75 -1.58 20.19
C GLY A 69 -13.61 -1.73 21.18
N GLU A 70 -13.91 -2.06 22.41
CA GLU A 70 -12.93 -2.15 23.52
C GLU A 70 -11.76 -3.10 23.20
N LYS A 71 -12.04 -4.27 22.63
CA LYS A 71 -11.02 -5.29 22.31
C LYS A 71 -11.08 -5.80 20.87
N SER A 72 -12.10 -5.43 20.11
CA SER A 72 -12.28 -5.97 18.79
C SER A 72 -12.91 -4.94 17.87
N GLY A 73 -12.69 -5.13 16.58
CA GLY A 73 -13.26 -4.28 15.56
C GLY A 73 -13.26 -4.96 14.21
N PHE A 74 -13.68 -4.20 13.20
CA PHE A 74 -13.62 -4.61 11.81
C PHE A 74 -13.27 -3.44 10.90
N VAL A 75 -12.79 -3.77 9.71
CA VAL A 75 -12.67 -2.86 8.58
C VAL A 75 -13.33 -3.50 7.36
N ALA A 76 -14.12 -2.73 6.64
CA ALA A 76 -14.64 -3.06 5.32
C ALA A 76 -14.36 -1.91 4.37
N ASP A 77 -13.48 -2.12 3.40
CA ASP A 77 -13.10 -1.15 2.36
C ASP A 77 -13.62 -1.65 1.01
N LEU A 78 -14.59 -0.92 0.46
CA LEU A 78 -15.22 -1.22 -0.82
C LEU A 78 -14.71 -0.24 -1.87
N VAL A 79 -14.34 -0.78 -3.05
CA VAL A 79 -13.75 -0.01 -4.15
C VAL A 79 -14.58 -0.14 -5.42
N TYR A 80 -14.62 0.95 -6.20
CA TYR A 80 -15.36 1.04 -7.45
C TYR A 80 -14.53 1.83 -8.48
N GLY A 81 -14.77 1.56 -9.75
CA GLY A 81 -14.07 2.25 -10.85
C GLY A 81 -12.84 1.49 -11.35
N PRO A 82 -12.19 1.97 -12.42
CA PRO A 82 -11.09 1.25 -13.08
C PRO A 82 -9.95 0.93 -12.12
N ARG A 83 -9.48 1.88 -11.32
CA ARG A 83 -8.42 1.66 -10.32
C ARG A 83 -8.83 0.64 -9.25
N GLY A 84 -10.08 0.68 -8.78
CA GLY A 84 -10.61 -0.30 -7.84
C GLY A 84 -10.67 -1.70 -8.45
N ASN A 85 -11.10 -1.81 -9.71
CA ASN A 85 -11.14 -3.08 -10.43
C ASN A 85 -9.73 -3.65 -10.67
N ASP A 86 -8.76 -2.79 -10.96
CA ASP A 86 -7.36 -3.21 -11.15
C ASP A 86 -6.70 -3.62 -9.81
N ALA A 87 -7.23 -3.15 -8.68
CA ALA A 87 -6.72 -3.48 -7.35
C ALA A 87 -7.30 -4.78 -6.77
N VAL A 88 -8.50 -5.20 -7.20
CA VAL A 88 -9.22 -6.36 -6.64
C VAL A 88 -9.60 -7.31 -7.77
N PHE A 89 -8.64 -8.10 -8.25
CA PHE A 89 -8.78 -8.99 -9.39
C PHE A 89 -8.76 -10.48 -9.03
N GLY A 90 -8.28 -10.84 -7.85
CA GLY A 90 -8.05 -12.23 -7.44
C GLY A 90 -9.28 -12.99 -6.96
N SER A 91 -10.49 -12.39 -7.00
CA SER A 91 -11.73 -13.09 -6.65
C SER A 91 -12.48 -13.58 -7.88
N THR A 92 -12.99 -14.81 -7.78
CA THR A 92 -13.89 -15.42 -8.78
C THR A 92 -15.33 -15.46 -8.32
N VAL A 93 -15.64 -14.97 -7.13
CA VAL A 93 -16.94 -15.11 -6.46
C VAL A 93 -17.72 -13.79 -6.43
N GLY A 94 -18.77 -13.69 -7.26
CA GLY A 94 -19.85 -12.71 -7.11
C GLY A 94 -19.40 -11.26 -7.00
N SER A 95 -19.63 -10.64 -5.86
CA SER A 95 -19.31 -9.23 -5.56
C SER A 95 -17.95 -9.02 -4.90
N SER A 96 -17.18 -10.06 -4.66
CA SER A 96 -15.85 -9.95 -4.03
C SER A 96 -14.88 -9.04 -4.78
N PRO A 97 -14.94 -8.88 -6.14
CA PRO A 97 -14.13 -7.90 -6.84
C PRO A 97 -14.34 -6.43 -6.44
N LEU A 98 -15.26 -6.14 -5.54
CA LEU A 98 -15.47 -4.83 -4.95
C LEU A 98 -14.83 -4.68 -3.57
N VAL A 99 -14.32 -5.76 -2.99
CA VAL A 99 -13.83 -5.80 -1.61
C VAL A 99 -12.31 -5.66 -1.62
N ASN A 100 -11.84 -4.46 -1.32
CA ASN A 100 -10.40 -4.20 -1.14
C ASN A 100 -9.91 -4.74 0.20
N GLN A 101 -10.63 -4.48 1.29
CA GLN A 101 -10.35 -5.05 2.59
C GLN A 101 -11.65 -5.51 3.27
N LEU A 102 -11.60 -6.65 3.92
CA LEU A 102 -12.67 -7.13 4.79
C LEU A 102 -12.06 -8.03 5.86
N TYR A 103 -11.89 -7.48 7.05
CA TYR A 103 -11.30 -8.23 8.15
C TYR A 103 -11.91 -7.84 9.50
N VAL A 104 -11.80 -8.75 10.44
CA VAL A 104 -12.06 -8.53 11.87
C VAL A 104 -10.74 -8.66 12.63
N TYR A 105 -10.61 -7.93 13.74
CA TYR A 105 -9.46 -8.05 14.61
C TYR A 105 -9.85 -8.17 16.07
N TYR A 106 -8.95 -8.75 16.87
CA TYR A 106 -9.07 -8.88 18.30
C TYR A 106 -7.75 -8.55 19.00
N ASN A 107 -7.79 -7.58 19.91
CA ASN A 107 -6.67 -7.18 20.76
C ASN A 107 -6.63 -8.10 21.98
N LEU A 108 -5.69 -9.02 22.02
CA LEU A 108 -5.45 -9.88 23.19
C LEU A 108 -4.96 -9.06 24.38
N ASN A 109 -4.12 -8.08 24.10
CA ASN A 109 -3.65 -7.02 24.99
C ASN A 109 -3.11 -5.86 24.14
N ASP A 110 -2.57 -4.81 24.77
CA ASP A 110 -2.06 -3.60 24.11
C ASP A 110 -0.90 -3.86 23.12
N SER A 111 -0.25 -5.00 23.22
CA SER A 111 0.91 -5.35 22.39
C SER A 111 0.66 -6.50 21.42
N PHE A 112 -0.53 -7.09 21.42
CA PHE A 112 -0.82 -8.27 20.60
C PHE A 112 -2.20 -8.21 19.99
N THR A 113 -2.27 -8.13 18.66
CA THR A 113 -3.50 -8.12 17.88
C THR A 113 -3.54 -9.31 16.91
N LEU A 114 -4.66 -10.00 16.88
CA LEU A 114 -4.97 -11.00 15.85
C LEU A 114 -5.94 -10.40 14.83
N THR A 115 -5.66 -10.61 13.55
CA THR A 115 -6.53 -10.19 12.44
C THR A 115 -6.88 -11.38 11.57
N LEU A 116 -8.14 -11.50 11.16
CA LEU A 116 -8.65 -12.53 10.26
C LEU A 116 -9.47 -11.89 9.14
N GLY A 117 -9.13 -12.18 7.91
CA GLY A 117 -9.84 -11.72 6.72
C GLY A 117 -8.91 -11.29 5.60
N ASN A 118 -9.43 -10.47 4.68
CA ASN A 118 -8.64 -9.87 3.58
C ASN A 118 -8.16 -8.48 4.00
N PHE A 119 -6.85 -8.27 3.93
CA PHE A 119 -6.19 -7.00 4.29
C PHE A 119 -5.18 -6.61 3.21
N ASN A 120 -4.93 -5.31 3.07
CA ASN A 120 -3.92 -4.80 2.15
C ASN A 120 -2.55 -5.43 2.43
N THR A 121 -1.75 -5.57 1.38
CA THR A 121 -0.39 -6.09 1.51
C THR A 121 0.43 -5.27 2.50
N PHE A 122 1.34 -5.95 3.17
CA PHE A 122 2.38 -5.34 4.00
C PHE A 122 3.73 -5.22 3.26
N LEU A 123 3.78 -5.65 1.99
CA LEU A 123 4.95 -5.48 1.12
C LEU A 123 4.80 -4.21 0.28
N GLY A 124 5.92 -3.59 -0.04
CA GLY A 124 5.96 -2.41 -0.90
C GLY A 124 5.71 -1.09 -0.15
N TYR A 125 6.08 -0.01 -0.79
CA TYR A 125 6.02 1.36 -0.27
C TYR A 125 4.71 2.07 -0.65
N GLU A 126 4.24 1.82 -1.87
CA GLU A 126 3.01 2.43 -2.40
C GLU A 126 1.78 1.62 -1.99
N VAL A 127 0.62 2.27 -2.01
CA VAL A 127 -0.67 1.69 -1.64
C VAL A 127 -1.72 1.93 -2.73
N ILE A 128 -2.85 1.23 -2.65
CA ILE A 128 -3.94 1.34 -3.61
C ILE A 128 -4.58 2.74 -3.60
N SER A 129 -4.76 3.34 -2.41
CA SER A 129 -5.40 4.64 -2.27
C SER A 129 -4.57 5.78 -2.86
N PRO A 130 -5.10 6.59 -3.79
CA PRO A 130 -4.39 7.73 -4.37
C PRO A 130 -4.18 8.88 -3.38
N VAL A 131 -4.90 8.87 -2.26
CA VAL A 131 -4.74 9.86 -1.17
C VAL A 131 -3.43 9.64 -0.44
N ALA A 132 -3.09 8.37 -0.16
CA ALA A 132 -1.93 8.01 0.65
C ALA A 132 -0.62 7.96 -0.15
N ASN A 133 -0.67 7.81 -1.46
CA ASN A 133 0.53 7.89 -2.31
C ASN A 133 0.89 9.34 -2.62
N PHE A 134 2.17 9.70 -2.57
CA PHE A 134 2.61 11.01 -3.04
C PHE A 134 2.46 11.15 -4.56
N ASN A 135 2.97 10.18 -5.33
CA ASN A 135 2.79 10.09 -6.78
C ASN A 135 1.39 9.54 -7.10
N TYR A 136 0.79 10.02 -8.18
CA TYR A 136 -0.54 9.54 -8.59
C TYR A 136 -0.45 8.21 -9.35
N SER A 137 0.47 8.09 -10.30
CA SER A 137 0.81 6.80 -10.92
C SER A 137 1.71 5.99 -10.03
N THR A 138 1.66 4.68 -10.14
CA THR A 138 2.42 3.75 -9.29
C THR A 138 3.68 3.24 -9.98
N SER A 139 4.60 2.69 -9.18
CA SER A 139 5.84 2.05 -9.63
C SER A 139 5.58 0.69 -10.30
N TYR A 140 6.58 0.15 -10.98
CA TYR A 140 6.58 -1.24 -11.44
C TYR A 140 6.58 -2.21 -10.26
N MET A 141 7.39 -1.94 -9.22
CA MET A 141 7.41 -2.77 -8.01
C MET A 141 6.02 -2.90 -7.37
N PHE A 142 5.24 -1.82 -7.32
CA PHE A 142 3.86 -1.88 -6.84
C PHE A 142 2.99 -2.78 -7.73
N SER A 143 3.12 -2.67 -9.06
CA SER A 143 2.29 -3.39 -10.02
C SER A 143 2.60 -4.89 -10.11
N TYR A 144 3.83 -5.27 -9.78
CA TYR A 144 4.29 -6.68 -9.75
C TYR A 144 4.13 -7.32 -8.36
N GLY A 145 4.12 -6.51 -7.32
CA GLY A 145 3.93 -6.97 -5.95
C GLY A 145 2.48 -7.33 -5.65
N PRO A 146 2.23 -8.02 -4.55
CA PRO A 146 0.87 -8.33 -4.12
C PRO A 146 0.12 -7.06 -3.70
N PHE A 147 -1.21 -7.05 -3.91
CA PHE A 147 -2.11 -5.98 -3.45
C PHE A 147 -2.79 -6.32 -2.12
N SER A 148 -3.14 -7.60 -1.93
CA SER A 148 -3.86 -8.04 -0.73
C SER A 148 -3.51 -9.46 -0.30
N HIS A 149 -3.88 -9.78 0.92
CA HIS A 149 -3.73 -11.10 1.50
C HIS A 149 -4.97 -11.48 2.28
N THR A 150 -5.43 -12.71 2.11
CA THR A 150 -6.52 -13.28 2.93
C THR A 150 -5.96 -14.35 3.84
N GLY A 151 -6.14 -14.19 5.13
CA GLY A 151 -5.61 -15.15 6.10
C GLY A 151 -5.70 -14.64 7.54
N VAL A 152 -4.82 -15.18 8.35
CA VAL A 152 -4.63 -14.77 9.75
C VAL A 152 -3.27 -14.12 9.91
N LYS A 153 -3.23 -12.97 10.56
CA LYS A 153 -1.98 -12.35 10.99
C LYS A 153 -2.01 -11.99 12.46
N ALA A 154 -0.83 -12.01 13.08
CA ALA A 154 -0.57 -11.60 14.44
C ALA A 154 0.40 -10.42 14.42
N ASP A 155 -0.04 -9.27 14.90
CA ASP A 155 0.77 -8.08 15.07
C ASP A 155 1.25 -7.99 16.51
N ILE A 156 2.55 -7.86 16.73
CA ILE A 156 3.22 -7.89 18.04
C ILE A 156 4.08 -6.64 18.20
N ALA A 157 3.71 -5.75 19.09
CA ALA A 157 4.55 -4.64 19.52
C ALA A 157 5.54 -5.14 20.59
N ILE A 158 6.83 -5.21 20.24
CA ILE A 158 7.89 -5.67 21.15
C ILE A 158 8.38 -4.50 22.02
N THR A 159 8.58 -3.35 21.40
CA THR A 159 8.87 -2.06 22.06
C THR A 159 8.17 -0.94 21.27
N GLU A 160 8.31 0.31 21.68
CA GLU A 160 7.81 1.48 20.93
C GLU A 160 8.42 1.57 19.51
N ASP A 161 9.65 1.09 19.34
CA ASP A 161 10.41 1.17 18.07
C ASP A 161 10.52 -0.16 17.32
N VAL A 162 10.10 -1.28 17.93
CA VAL A 162 10.29 -2.62 17.36
C VAL A 162 8.98 -3.38 17.34
N SER A 163 8.58 -3.85 16.18
CA SER A 163 7.40 -4.68 15.98
C SER A 163 7.69 -5.92 15.14
N LEU A 164 6.89 -6.95 15.33
CA LEU A 164 6.92 -8.18 14.53
C LEU A 164 5.48 -8.51 14.11
N MET A 165 5.27 -8.79 12.84
CA MET A 165 4.04 -9.40 12.34
C MET A 165 4.37 -10.76 11.75
N LEU A 166 3.50 -11.73 12.01
CA LEU A 166 3.55 -13.07 11.42
C LEU A 166 2.20 -13.40 10.80
N ALA A 167 2.18 -14.04 9.63
CA ALA A 167 0.96 -14.38 8.93
C ALA A 167 0.98 -15.77 8.29
N VAL A 168 -0.21 -16.36 8.19
CA VAL A 168 -0.51 -17.52 7.35
C VAL A 168 -1.69 -17.15 6.48
N MET A 169 -1.52 -17.24 5.17
CA MET A 169 -2.42 -16.64 4.19
C MET A 169 -2.68 -17.62 3.04
N ASN A 170 -3.74 -17.36 2.29
CA ASN A 170 -3.95 -17.95 0.97
C ASN A 170 -2.87 -17.48 -0.01
N GLU A 171 -2.95 -17.95 -1.24
CA GLU A 171 -2.20 -17.38 -2.37
C GLU A 171 -2.38 -15.85 -2.40
N THR A 172 -1.32 -15.13 -2.78
CA THR A 172 -1.36 -13.66 -2.87
C THR A 172 -2.47 -13.19 -3.81
N ASP A 173 -3.12 -12.10 -3.45
CA ASP A 173 -4.25 -11.50 -4.18
C ASP A 173 -5.52 -12.36 -4.28
N ALA A 174 -5.52 -13.57 -3.73
CA ALA A 174 -6.70 -14.43 -3.67
C ALA A 174 -7.56 -14.11 -2.44
N THR A 175 -8.77 -13.59 -2.66
CA THR A 175 -9.70 -13.26 -1.59
C THR A 175 -10.35 -14.50 -0.95
N GLU A 176 -10.39 -15.62 -1.67
CA GLU A 176 -10.86 -16.92 -1.20
C GLU A 176 -9.94 -18.03 -1.70
N PHE A 177 -9.94 -19.17 -0.99
CA PHE A 177 -9.28 -20.37 -1.46
C PHE A 177 -9.92 -20.87 -2.75
N GLN A 178 -9.13 -20.98 -3.81
CA GLN A 178 -9.63 -21.46 -5.10
C GLN A 178 -9.46 -22.97 -5.20
N ASP A 179 -10.59 -23.71 -5.25
CA ASP A 179 -10.59 -25.14 -5.50
C ASP A 179 -9.90 -25.48 -6.84
N ASN A 180 -9.06 -26.47 -6.84
CA ASN A 180 -8.32 -27.11 -7.95
C ASN A 180 -6.85 -26.72 -8.14
N THR A 181 -6.28 -26.01 -7.23
CA THR A 181 -4.82 -25.91 -7.20
C THR A 181 -4.33 -26.64 -5.94
N ASP A 182 -3.20 -27.30 -6.04
CA ASP A 182 -2.42 -27.74 -4.87
C ASP A 182 -1.84 -26.51 -4.16
N ALA A 183 -2.69 -25.48 -3.93
CA ALA A 183 -2.30 -24.19 -3.41
C ALA A 183 -1.85 -24.34 -1.96
N ASP A 184 -0.55 -24.29 -1.79
CA ASP A 184 0.05 -24.23 -0.47
C ASP A 184 -0.20 -22.85 0.16
N ASN A 185 -0.23 -22.80 1.49
CA ASN A 185 -0.33 -21.53 2.20
C ASN A 185 0.93 -20.67 1.95
N VAL A 186 0.72 -19.37 1.94
CA VAL A 186 1.78 -18.38 1.96
C VAL A 186 2.06 -17.97 3.40
N PHE A 187 3.30 -18.02 3.81
CA PHE A 187 3.76 -17.52 5.11
C PHE A 187 4.31 -16.11 4.96
N GLY A 188 3.92 -15.23 5.87
CA GLY A 188 4.36 -13.84 5.89
C GLY A 188 5.03 -13.46 7.20
N ALA A 189 5.99 -12.54 7.11
CA ALA A 189 6.59 -11.89 8.26
C ALA A 189 6.95 -10.44 7.94
N GLN A 190 6.82 -9.54 8.92
CA GLN A 190 7.30 -8.17 8.84
C GLN A 190 8.03 -7.83 10.13
N LEU A 191 9.24 -7.31 10.00
CA LEU A 191 10.00 -6.73 11.12
C LEU A 191 9.98 -5.21 10.98
N GLY A 192 9.35 -4.54 11.93
CA GLY A 192 9.37 -3.09 12.06
C GLY A 192 10.52 -2.64 12.96
N LEU A 193 11.32 -1.68 12.49
CA LEU A 193 12.47 -1.10 13.20
C LEU A 193 12.48 0.41 12.99
N PHE A 194 12.18 1.20 14.02
CA PHE A 194 12.23 2.67 13.98
C PHE A 194 11.41 3.27 12.81
N GLY A 195 10.23 2.68 12.52
CA GLY A 195 9.37 3.10 11.40
C GLY A 195 9.82 2.64 10.02
N GLN A 196 10.82 1.77 9.92
CA GLN A 196 11.24 1.07 8.72
C GLN A 196 10.81 -0.39 8.78
N TYR A 197 10.60 -1.04 7.61
CA TYR A 197 10.08 -2.40 7.58
C TYR A 197 10.91 -3.29 6.66
N ILE A 198 11.19 -4.49 7.15
CA ILE A 198 11.67 -5.61 6.34
C ILE A 198 10.53 -6.60 6.26
N ASN A 199 10.09 -6.88 5.05
CA ASN A 199 8.95 -7.71 4.74
C ASN A 199 9.40 -9.00 4.07
N PHE A 200 8.70 -10.08 4.33
CA PHE A 200 8.99 -11.40 3.78
C PHE A 200 7.70 -12.16 3.55
N ILE A 201 7.59 -12.80 2.39
CA ILE A 201 6.61 -13.87 2.13
C ILE A 201 7.30 -15.07 1.49
N SER A 202 6.78 -16.27 1.74
CA SER A 202 7.21 -17.49 1.05
C SER A 202 6.10 -18.54 1.05
N GLY A 203 6.04 -19.32 -0.03
CA GLY A 203 5.06 -20.38 -0.26
C GLY A 203 4.18 -20.13 -1.48
N GLY A 204 3.02 -20.73 -1.53
CA GLY A 204 2.08 -20.59 -2.64
C GLY A 204 2.41 -21.47 -3.84
N PHE A 205 1.60 -21.33 -4.90
CA PHE A 205 1.57 -22.22 -6.06
C PHE A 205 2.91 -22.33 -6.81
N ALA A 206 3.62 -21.23 -6.98
CA ALA A 206 4.88 -21.19 -7.72
C ALA A 206 6.12 -21.15 -6.80
N ASN A 207 6.03 -21.66 -5.57
CA ASN A 207 7.11 -21.61 -4.58
C ASN A 207 7.70 -20.22 -4.42
N GLN A 208 6.86 -19.18 -4.46
CA GLN A 208 7.28 -17.80 -4.43
C GLN A 208 8.02 -17.46 -3.15
N THR A 209 8.99 -16.57 -3.28
CA THR A 209 9.66 -15.92 -2.15
C THR A 209 9.91 -14.47 -2.48
N GLN A 210 9.46 -13.56 -1.62
CA GLN A 210 9.73 -12.13 -1.76
C GLN A 210 10.32 -11.58 -0.47
N ILE A 211 11.38 -10.80 -0.63
CA ILE A 211 11.96 -9.95 0.42
C ILE A 211 11.82 -8.51 -0.04
N ASP A 212 11.28 -7.68 0.83
CA ASP A 212 11.02 -6.28 0.54
C ASP A 212 11.47 -5.40 1.71
N PHE A 213 12.07 -4.27 1.42
CA PHE A 213 12.40 -3.22 2.39
C PHE A 213 11.64 -1.96 2.05
N THR A 214 10.93 -1.40 3.02
CA THR A 214 10.30 -0.08 2.93
C THR A 214 10.81 0.83 4.02
N GLY A 215 11.19 2.05 3.64
CA GLY A 215 11.71 3.03 4.59
C GLY A 215 11.28 4.45 4.25
N GLY A 216 11.17 5.27 5.30
CA GLY A 216 10.88 6.69 5.18
C GLY A 216 11.64 7.50 6.23
N PHE A 217 12.36 8.53 5.80
CA PHE A 217 13.27 9.30 6.64
C PHE A 217 12.95 10.80 6.54
N ASN A 218 12.57 11.42 7.65
CA ASN A 218 12.50 12.87 7.74
C ASN A 218 13.92 13.42 7.90
N ILE A 219 14.52 13.88 6.80
CA ILE A 219 15.88 14.44 6.77
C ILE A 219 15.87 15.84 7.36
N SER A 220 14.79 16.58 7.18
CA SER A 220 14.52 17.87 7.82
C SER A 220 13.00 18.06 7.93
N ASP A 221 12.54 19.17 8.55
CA ASP A 221 11.13 19.51 8.68
C ASP A 221 10.39 19.56 7.33
N ASN A 222 11.11 19.87 6.25
CA ASN A 222 10.53 20.07 4.92
C ASN A 222 10.98 19.00 3.91
N PHE A 223 11.92 18.12 4.26
CA PHE A 223 12.47 17.14 3.32
C PHE A 223 12.32 15.71 3.84
N PHE A 224 11.50 14.95 3.14
CA PHE A 224 11.31 13.53 3.36
C PHE A 224 12.00 12.71 2.26
N PHE A 225 12.54 11.56 2.62
CA PHE A 225 13.18 10.62 1.70
C PHE A 225 12.65 9.21 1.92
N GLY A 226 11.85 8.71 0.98
CA GLY A 226 11.33 7.34 0.98
C GLY A 226 12.21 6.41 0.15
N VAL A 227 12.22 5.13 0.51
CA VAL A 227 12.93 4.05 -0.20
C VAL A 227 12.08 2.81 -0.23
N ASN A 228 12.08 2.13 -1.37
CA ASN A 228 11.60 0.75 -1.50
C ASN A 228 12.64 -0.08 -2.25
N ALA A 229 12.87 -1.31 -1.82
CA ALA A 229 13.72 -2.28 -2.53
C ALA A 229 13.10 -3.66 -2.37
N THR A 230 12.93 -4.37 -3.47
CA THR A 230 12.31 -5.70 -3.49
C THR A 230 13.09 -6.70 -4.35
N SER A 231 13.03 -7.96 -3.96
CA SER A 231 13.49 -9.10 -4.73
C SER A 231 12.46 -10.22 -4.57
N PHE A 232 11.95 -10.68 -5.70
CA PHE A 232 10.99 -11.76 -5.82
C PHE A 232 11.58 -12.88 -6.66
N THR A 233 11.38 -14.13 -6.25
CA THR A 233 11.73 -15.34 -6.99
C THR A 233 10.59 -16.33 -6.94
N SER A 234 10.38 -17.06 -8.05
CA SER A 234 9.39 -18.13 -8.15
C SER A 234 9.77 -19.14 -9.21
N ASP A 235 9.03 -20.24 -9.30
CA ASP A 235 9.19 -21.22 -10.38
C ASP A 235 8.79 -20.65 -11.76
N ASP A 236 7.97 -19.59 -11.79
CA ASP A 236 7.48 -18.93 -13.00
C ASP A 236 8.37 -17.77 -13.48
N GLY A 237 9.34 -17.35 -12.68
CA GLY A 237 10.26 -16.26 -12.99
C GLY A 237 10.49 -15.32 -11.80
N ASP A 238 11.37 -14.35 -12.01
CA ASP A 238 11.88 -13.47 -10.97
C ASP A 238 11.66 -12.01 -11.32
N PHE A 239 11.58 -11.15 -10.32
CA PHE A 239 11.71 -9.70 -10.50
C PHE A 239 12.45 -9.04 -9.34
N SER A 240 13.01 -7.88 -9.61
CA SER A 240 13.63 -7.06 -8.57
C SER A 240 13.57 -5.58 -8.92
N GLY A 241 13.60 -4.74 -7.90
CA GLY A 241 13.56 -3.30 -8.10
C GLY A 241 14.03 -2.51 -6.90
N VAL A 242 14.40 -1.26 -7.19
CA VAL A 242 14.69 -0.23 -6.19
C VAL A 242 14.07 1.07 -6.63
N ALA A 243 13.36 1.74 -5.71
CA ALA A 243 12.83 3.08 -5.92
C ALA A 243 13.16 4.01 -4.76
N VAL A 244 13.35 5.29 -5.08
CA VAL A 244 13.53 6.36 -4.11
C VAL A 244 12.47 7.44 -4.33
N TYR A 245 12.04 8.05 -3.23
CA TYR A 245 10.92 9.00 -3.18
C TYR A 245 11.29 10.26 -2.40
N PRO A 246 12.20 11.11 -2.92
CA PRO A 246 12.47 12.40 -2.32
C PRO A 246 11.26 13.34 -2.47
N GLN A 247 10.87 14.00 -1.38
CA GLN A 247 9.74 14.93 -1.32
C GLN A 247 10.15 16.18 -0.55
N TYR A 248 9.75 17.34 -1.05
CA TYR A 248 10.00 18.62 -0.40
C TYR A 248 8.69 19.41 -0.24
N THR A 249 8.39 19.79 0.99
CA THR A 249 7.23 20.59 1.37
C THR A 249 7.58 22.07 1.36
N PHE A 250 7.01 22.83 0.44
CA PHE A 250 7.23 24.28 0.31
C PHE A 250 6.33 25.09 1.23
N SER A 251 5.13 24.58 1.50
CA SER A 251 4.13 25.19 2.38
C SER A 251 3.12 24.13 2.84
N ASP A 252 2.24 24.49 3.76
CA ASP A 252 1.15 23.60 4.24
C ASP A 252 0.24 23.08 3.11
N SER A 253 0.23 23.77 1.97
CA SER A 253 -0.66 23.44 0.85
C SER A 253 0.07 22.90 -0.38
N PHE A 254 1.41 22.96 -0.45
CA PHE A 254 2.14 22.55 -1.64
C PHE A 254 3.44 21.82 -1.34
N ALA A 255 3.58 20.67 -1.97
CA ALA A 255 4.79 19.85 -1.97
C ALA A 255 5.16 19.42 -3.40
N LEU A 256 6.42 19.12 -3.61
CA LEU A 256 6.97 18.54 -4.84
C LEU A 256 7.73 17.27 -4.48
N GLY A 257 7.51 16.21 -5.25
CA GLY A 257 8.21 14.95 -5.05
C GLY A 257 8.60 14.29 -6.36
N VAL A 258 9.60 13.45 -6.26
CA VAL A 258 10.11 12.64 -7.37
C VAL A 258 10.02 11.17 -6.97
N ARG A 259 9.69 10.30 -7.92
CA ARG A 259 10.01 8.87 -7.84
C ARG A 259 11.02 8.57 -8.92
N PHE A 260 12.10 7.91 -8.55
CA PHE A 260 13.02 7.27 -9.49
C PHE A 260 13.03 5.78 -9.17
N GLU A 261 12.81 4.96 -10.18
CA GLU A 261 12.75 3.51 -10.07
C GLU A 261 13.66 2.85 -11.09
N SER A 262 14.35 1.79 -10.69
CA SER A 262 15.02 0.82 -11.55
C SER A 262 14.41 -0.54 -11.25
N PHE A 263 13.89 -1.20 -12.29
CA PHE A 263 13.15 -2.44 -12.17
C PHE A 263 13.60 -3.45 -13.22
N THR A 264 13.75 -4.69 -12.84
CA THR A 264 14.10 -5.82 -13.71
C THR A 264 13.03 -6.90 -13.59
N ASP A 265 12.48 -7.29 -14.73
CA ASP A 265 11.72 -8.54 -14.92
C ASP A 265 12.67 -9.58 -15.51
N ASP A 266 12.89 -10.70 -14.83
CA ASP A 266 13.69 -11.82 -15.30
C ASP A 266 12.82 -13.07 -15.41
N SER A 267 12.32 -13.28 -16.61
CA SER A 267 11.50 -14.45 -16.99
C SER A 267 10.08 -14.50 -16.41
N PHE A 268 9.68 -13.55 -15.54
CA PHE A 268 8.29 -13.43 -15.11
C PHE A 268 7.36 -13.03 -16.27
N GLY A 269 7.91 -12.30 -17.25
CA GLY A 269 7.34 -12.16 -18.58
C GLY A 269 6.20 -11.15 -18.71
N ALA A 270 6.01 -10.27 -17.71
CA ALA A 270 4.93 -9.31 -17.76
C ALA A 270 5.33 -7.99 -18.46
N LEU A 271 6.60 -7.55 -18.35
CA LEU A 271 7.07 -6.33 -19.00
C LEU A 271 6.99 -6.41 -20.52
N GLY A 272 6.50 -5.37 -21.15
CA GLY A 272 6.39 -5.26 -22.60
C GLY A 272 5.29 -6.08 -23.24
N THR A 273 4.73 -7.07 -22.57
CA THR A 273 3.63 -7.88 -23.13
C THR A 273 2.38 -7.05 -23.36
N TYR A 274 2.22 -5.96 -22.64
CA TYR A 274 1.08 -5.06 -22.80
C TYR A 274 1.09 -4.28 -24.11
N VAL A 275 2.24 -3.94 -24.66
CA VAL A 275 2.37 -3.33 -25.99
C VAL A 275 1.74 -4.24 -27.05
N ASN A 276 1.75 -5.56 -26.78
CA ASN A 276 1.17 -6.60 -27.60
C ASN A 276 -0.15 -7.17 -27.01
N GLY A 277 -0.76 -6.49 -26.03
CA GLY A 277 -1.97 -6.95 -25.35
C GLY A 277 -1.74 -7.55 -23.95
N GLY A 278 -0.57 -7.34 -23.35
CA GLY A 278 -0.20 -7.82 -22.00
C GLY A 278 -0.26 -6.76 -20.91
N ALA A 279 0.28 -7.03 -19.74
CA ALA A 279 -0.17 -6.42 -18.49
C ALA A 279 0.59 -5.18 -17.98
N VAL A 280 1.91 -5.12 -17.96
CA VAL A 280 2.62 -4.09 -17.20
C VAL A 280 3.86 -3.60 -17.92
N GLY A 281 3.99 -2.26 -18.02
CA GLY A 281 5.21 -1.62 -18.48
C GLY A 281 5.43 -1.61 -19.99
N ILE A 282 6.63 -1.24 -20.38
CA ILE A 282 7.08 -1.11 -21.77
C ILE A 282 8.29 -2.02 -22.00
N GLY A 283 8.48 -2.45 -23.25
CA GLY A 283 9.59 -3.30 -23.66
C GLY A 283 9.22 -4.22 -24.82
N SER A 284 10.12 -5.11 -25.20
CA SER A 284 9.94 -6.06 -26.31
C SER A 284 9.18 -7.35 -25.93
N GLY A 285 8.91 -7.58 -24.65
CA GLY A 285 8.38 -8.85 -24.14
C GLY A 285 9.41 -9.97 -24.17
N SER A 286 10.69 -9.66 -24.07
CA SER A 286 11.78 -10.64 -23.95
C SER A 286 11.80 -11.26 -22.55
N SER A 287 12.51 -12.40 -22.42
CA SER A 287 12.61 -13.10 -21.14
C SER A 287 13.32 -12.32 -20.03
N LYS A 288 14.05 -11.27 -20.37
CA LYS A 288 14.62 -10.32 -19.44
C LYS A 288 14.45 -8.91 -19.95
N GLU A 289 13.86 -8.06 -19.11
CA GLU A 289 13.60 -6.66 -19.46
C GLU A 289 13.93 -5.77 -18.26
N ASP A 290 14.73 -4.74 -18.51
CA ASP A 290 15.04 -3.72 -17.49
C ASP A 290 14.30 -2.43 -17.82
N ASN A 291 13.60 -1.85 -16.84
CA ASN A 291 12.91 -0.59 -16.99
C ASN A 291 13.39 0.41 -15.93
N THR A 292 13.51 1.66 -16.35
CA THR A 292 13.67 2.78 -15.45
C THR A 292 12.48 3.73 -15.57
N SER A 293 12.03 4.25 -14.46
CA SER A 293 10.92 5.21 -14.40
C SER A 293 11.35 6.46 -13.62
N PHE A 294 11.04 7.61 -14.18
CA PHE A 294 11.17 8.90 -13.53
C PHE A 294 9.79 9.55 -13.47
N THR A 295 9.35 9.94 -12.28
CA THR A 295 8.06 10.58 -12.05
C THR A 295 8.28 11.84 -11.21
N LEU A 296 7.79 12.99 -11.69
CA LEU A 296 7.78 14.25 -10.96
C LEU A 296 6.34 14.65 -10.69
N THR A 297 5.98 14.80 -9.42
CA THR A 297 4.61 15.10 -8.98
C THR A 297 4.58 16.36 -8.12
N GLY A 298 3.74 17.33 -8.48
CA GLY A 298 3.29 18.38 -7.58
C GLY A 298 2.06 17.91 -6.81
N SER A 299 1.99 18.23 -5.52
CA SER A 299 0.81 17.97 -4.71
C SER A 299 0.32 19.26 -4.09
N TYR A 300 -0.87 19.71 -4.49
CA TYR A 300 -1.55 20.86 -3.91
C TYR A 300 -2.76 20.40 -3.12
N THR A 301 -2.82 20.74 -1.83
CA THR A 301 -3.88 20.34 -0.91
C THR A 301 -4.66 21.56 -0.42
N SER A 302 -5.98 21.48 -0.46
CA SER A 302 -6.90 22.49 0.07
C SER A 302 -8.08 21.81 0.78
N GLY A 303 -8.01 21.72 2.10
CA GLY A 303 -8.96 20.92 2.89
C GLY A 303 -8.90 19.45 2.43
N ASN A 304 -10.04 18.91 2.05
CA ASN A 304 -10.20 17.53 1.60
C ASN A 304 -9.85 17.31 0.10
N PHE A 305 -9.52 18.37 -0.60
CA PHE A 305 -9.20 18.32 -2.04
C PHE A 305 -7.70 18.28 -2.26
N ILE A 306 -7.25 17.34 -3.11
CA ILE A 306 -5.85 17.20 -3.52
C ILE A 306 -5.79 17.26 -5.04
N PHE A 307 -4.91 18.11 -5.57
CA PHE A 307 -4.64 18.25 -6.99
C PHE A 307 -3.19 17.85 -7.29
N LYS A 308 -3.01 16.88 -8.19
CA LYS A 308 -1.69 16.31 -8.52
C LYS A 308 -1.40 16.42 -10.01
N PRO A 309 -0.71 17.50 -10.48
CA PRO A 309 -0.03 17.45 -11.77
C PRO A 309 1.21 16.56 -11.67
N GLU A 310 1.37 15.66 -12.65
CA GLU A 310 2.44 14.67 -12.68
C GLU A 310 3.02 14.52 -14.08
N PHE A 311 4.34 14.48 -14.19
CA PHE A 311 5.06 14.08 -15.40
C PHE A 311 5.76 12.74 -15.12
N ARG A 312 5.58 11.78 -16.01
CA ARG A 312 6.22 10.47 -15.94
C ARG A 312 6.94 10.15 -17.24
N MET A 313 8.13 9.58 -17.13
CA MET A 313 8.94 9.04 -18.22
C MET A 313 9.41 7.64 -17.86
N ASP A 314 9.13 6.68 -18.72
CA ASP A 314 9.54 5.30 -18.63
C ASP A 314 10.50 4.98 -19.76
N LYS A 315 11.54 4.19 -19.47
CA LYS A 315 12.52 3.73 -20.44
C LYS A 315 12.79 2.25 -20.25
N ALA A 316 12.67 1.49 -21.36
CA ALA A 316 12.96 0.07 -21.41
C ALA A 316 14.40 -0.19 -21.88
N SER A 317 14.94 -1.36 -21.59
CA SER A 317 16.24 -1.83 -22.10
C SER A 317 16.16 -2.24 -23.56
N SER A 318 14.98 -2.64 -24.03
CA SER A 318 14.71 -3.05 -25.40
C SER A 318 13.79 -2.08 -26.13
N LYS A 319 13.86 -2.09 -27.46
CA LYS A 319 12.92 -1.32 -28.30
C LYS A 319 11.63 -2.08 -28.50
N PHE A 320 10.54 -1.32 -28.59
CA PHE A 320 9.21 -1.82 -28.91
C PHE A 320 8.54 -0.90 -29.93
N LEU A 321 7.56 -1.43 -30.64
CA LEU A 321 6.81 -0.69 -31.64
C LEU A 321 5.72 0.15 -30.95
N PHE A 322 5.78 1.47 -31.10
CA PHE A 322 4.75 2.39 -30.64
C PHE A 322 4.40 3.39 -31.73
N ASP A 323 3.12 3.54 -32.07
CA ASP A 323 2.60 4.41 -33.11
C ASP A 323 3.38 4.34 -34.44
N GLY A 324 3.68 3.09 -34.86
CA GLY A 324 4.40 2.80 -36.11
C GLY A 324 5.89 3.13 -36.09
N SER A 325 6.49 3.42 -34.95
CA SER A 325 7.90 3.74 -34.77
C SER A 325 8.53 2.91 -33.66
N ASP A 326 9.78 2.47 -33.86
CA ASP A 326 10.57 1.85 -32.81
C ASP A 326 11.01 2.88 -31.78
N THR A 327 10.66 2.65 -30.54
CA THR A 327 11.07 3.47 -29.39
C THR A 327 11.52 2.58 -28.23
N ASP A 328 12.29 3.13 -27.30
CA ASP A 328 12.64 2.53 -26.01
C ASP A 328 12.07 3.31 -24.82
N SER A 329 11.34 4.38 -25.09
CA SER A 329 10.83 5.24 -24.02
C SER A 329 9.45 5.82 -24.35
N LEU A 330 8.66 6.01 -23.28
CA LEU A 330 7.39 6.75 -23.30
C LEU A 330 7.39 7.81 -22.20
N SER A 331 6.73 8.92 -22.47
CA SER A 331 6.48 9.94 -21.46
C SER A 331 5.01 10.34 -21.45
N SER A 332 4.50 10.71 -20.30
CA SER A 332 3.11 11.15 -20.15
C SER A 332 3.00 12.27 -19.13
N PHE A 333 1.99 13.10 -19.34
CA PHE A 333 1.55 14.10 -18.38
C PHE A 333 0.19 13.68 -17.81
N ILE A 334 0.05 13.73 -16.50
CA ILE A 334 -1.16 13.37 -15.76
C ILE A 334 -1.59 14.58 -14.95
N ILE A 335 -2.89 14.79 -14.87
CA ILE A 335 -3.50 15.72 -13.92
C ILE A 335 -4.55 14.93 -13.17
N ALA A 336 -4.40 14.81 -11.85
CA ALA A 336 -5.38 14.12 -11.01
C ALA A 336 -6.03 15.09 -10.01
N ALA A 337 -7.31 14.86 -9.78
CA ALA A 337 -8.12 15.52 -8.77
C ALA A 337 -8.71 14.47 -7.85
N ILE A 338 -8.42 14.58 -6.55
CA ILE A 338 -8.78 13.61 -5.52
C ILE A 338 -9.56 14.37 -4.45
N TYR A 339 -10.63 13.80 -3.96
CA TYR A 339 -11.37 14.31 -2.80
C TYR A 339 -11.53 13.20 -1.77
N SER A 340 -11.15 13.47 -0.51
CA SER A 340 -11.29 12.55 0.62
C SER A 340 -12.31 13.06 1.63
N PHE A 341 -12.96 12.19 2.36
CA PHE A 341 -13.97 12.52 3.39
C PHE A 341 -13.91 11.57 4.58
#